data_8f0fb288d6f0316a8fc60104605bdafb
#
_entry.id   8f0fb288d6f0316a8fc60104605bdafb
#
_cell.length_a   1.000
_cell.length_b   1.000
_cell.length_c   1.000
_cell.angle_alpha   90.00
_cell.angle_beta   90.00
_cell.angle_gamma   90.00
#
_symmetry.space_group_name_H-M   'P 1'
#
loop_
_entity.id
_entity.type
_entity.pdbx_description
1 polymer ?
#
loop_
_entity_poly.entity_id
_entity_poly.type
_entity_poly.pdbx_seq_one_letter_code
_entity_poly.pdbx_strand_id
1 'polypeptide(L)'
;MKGAIGVLVPVQNKNGRPLDPCHPARARILVREKKATVVTSYPFVIRLTYQVENPSFRTTRVSLDDGRTVGLGVVQETAVANVALAKVEMKTRGEDISDNLKARRALRAGRRNRLNKQKGREGRIKIRYRHGQEYPPSIRADVDTKVNAVKRLMRMYPVSEIVLEPVKMDIFGTLNPEARGKDYQNGPAKGIKTESANQKRRLAILKRDGNRCLCCGDPVTAENAHIHHFVQRKHGGTKRYDIQGTLCERCHTSVLTEDLAVAFDVDSYPSIRAAGRAMQGRYLLEQRLCE
;
A
#
# COMPACT_ATOMS: atom_id res chain seq x y z
N MET A 1 15.14 1.47 28.58
CA MET A 1 15.96 0.28 28.27
C MET A 1 15.97 0.08 26.76
N LYS A 2 17.09 0.32 26.08
CA LYS A 2 17.26 0.04 24.66
C LYS A 2 17.44 -1.48 24.52
N GLY A 3 16.37 -2.22 24.21
CA GLY A 3 16.45 -3.63 23.89
C GLY A 3 17.26 -3.80 22.61
N ALA A 4 18.44 -4.41 22.71
CA ALA A 4 19.21 -4.83 21.55
C ALA A 4 18.32 -5.80 20.75
N ILE A 5 17.98 -5.42 19.53
CA ILE A 5 17.32 -6.33 18.58
C ILE A 5 18.32 -7.42 18.25
N GLY A 6 18.24 -8.53 18.97
CA GLY A 6 19.08 -9.70 18.70
C GLY A 6 18.72 -10.24 17.33
N VAL A 7 19.62 -10.10 16.36
CA VAL A 7 19.42 -10.65 15.01
C VAL A 7 19.38 -12.18 15.13
N LEU A 8 18.17 -12.76 15.08
CA LEU A 8 17.97 -14.19 15.08
C LEU A 8 18.27 -14.77 13.69
N VAL A 9 18.81 -15.97 13.66
CA VAL A 9 19.19 -16.67 12.42
C VAL A 9 18.04 -17.57 11.98
N PRO A 10 17.51 -17.38 10.75
CA PRO A 10 16.51 -18.29 10.19
C PRO A 10 17.07 -19.72 10.05
N VAL A 11 16.24 -20.67 10.42
CA VAL A 11 16.57 -22.11 10.40
C VAL A 11 15.58 -22.82 9.49
N GLN A 12 16.09 -23.71 8.66
CA GLN A 12 15.28 -24.60 7.85
C GLN A 12 15.46 -26.04 8.31
N ASN A 13 14.39 -26.80 8.26
CA ASN A 13 14.42 -28.25 8.46
C ASN A 13 15.15 -28.94 7.28
N LYS A 14 15.48 -30.21 7.38
CA LYS A 14 16.10 -31.00 6.30
C LYS A 14 15.33 -30.91 4.97
N ASN A 15 14.02 -30.90 5.03
CA ASN A 15 13.14 -30.79 3.86
C ASN A 15 12.99 -29.33 3.32
N GLY A 16 13.70 -28.36 3.89
CA GLY A 16 13.63 -26.95 3.49
C GLY A 16 12.49 -26.13 4.10
N ARG A 17 11.62 -26.76 4.91
CA ARG A 17 10.55 -26.01 5.63
C ARG A 17 11.18 -25.11 6.69
N PRO A 18 10.74 -23.86 6.82
CA PRO A 18 11.24 -22.96 7.85
C PRO A 18 10.86 -23.43 9.24
N LEU A 19 11.76 -23.23 10.19
CA LEU A 19 11.56 -23.46 11.61
C LEU A 19 11.71 -22.15 12.36
N ASP A 20 11.37 -22.14 13.66
CA ASP A 20 11.62 -21.00 14.52
C ASP A 20 13.11 -20.60 14.47
N PRO A 21 13.40 -19.29 14.33
CA PRO A 21 14.78 -18.82 14.25
C PRO A 21 15.52 -19.02 15.56
N CYS A 22 16.82 -19.19 15.48
CA CYS A 22 17.66 -19.41 16.65
C CYS A 22 18.66 -18.28 16.88
N HIS A 23 19.21 -18.24 18.09
CA HIS A 23 20.27 -17.30 18.44
C HIS A 23 21.54 -17.56 17.58
N PRO A 24 22.28 -16.53 17.15
CA PRO A 24 23.47 -16.68 16.29
C PRO A 24 24.55 -17.63 16.87
N ALA A 25 24.73 -17.63 18.19
CA ALA A 25 25.67 -18.56 18.85
C ALA A 25 25.25 -20.02 18.61
N ARG A 26 23.95 -20.33 18.72
CA ARG A 26 23.41 -21.67 18.46
C ARG A 26 23.60 -22.07 17.00
N ALA A 27 23.33 -21.16 16.07
CA ALA A 27 23.55 -21.41 14.65
C ALA A 27 25.02 -21.78 14.35
N ARG A 28 25.99 -21.04 14.92
CA ARG A 28 27.41 -21.33 14.75
C ARG A 28 27.80 -22.72 15.30
N ILE A 29 27.26 -23.09 16.47
CA ILE A 29 27.49 -24.42 17.06
C ILE A 29 26.95 -25.51 16.12
N LEU A 30 25.72 -25.38 15.63
CA LEU A 30 25.12 -26.35 14.74
C LEU A 30 25.93 -26.54 13.44
N VAL A 31 26.44 -25.46 12.87
CA VAL A 31 27.27 -25.51 11.67
C VAL A 31 28.63 -26.15 11.98
N ARG A 32 29.27 -25.82 13.11
CA ARG A 32 30.55 -26.40 13.54
C ARG A 32 30.43 -27.89 13.81
N GLU A 33 29.34 -28.32 14.43
CA GLU A 33 29.05 -29.75 14.69
C GLU A 33 28.56 -30.52 13.47
N LYS A 34 28.52 -29.88 12.28
CA LYS A 34 28.02 -30.48 11.03
C LYS A 34 26.51 -30.90 11.12
N LYS A 35 25.79 -30.40 12.11
CA LYS A 35 24.34 -30.63 12.28
C LYS A 35 23.48 -29.65 11.43
N ALA A 36 24.12 -28.64 10.83
CA ALA A 36 23.50 -27.74 9.89
C ALA A 36 24.45 -27.32 8.79
N THR A 37 23.92 -26.99 7.62
CA THR A 37 24.64 -26.44 6.47
C THR A 37 24.17 -25.00 6.21
N VAL A 38 25.04 -24.14 5.69
CA VAL A 38 24.69 -22.76 5.30
C VAL A 38 24.00 -22.80 3.96
N VAL A 39 22.78 -22.26 3.91
CA VAL A 39 21.98 -22.15 2.67
C VAL A 39 22.31 -20.85 1.94
N THR A 40 22.32 -19.74 2.68
CA THR A 40 22.71 -18.43 2.14
C THR A 40 23.57 -17.70 3.16
N SER A 41 24.53 -16.92 2.65
CA SER A 41 25.41 -16.10 3.49
C SER A 41 24.76 -14.76 3.86
N TYR A 42 23.91 -14.23 2.97
CA TYR A 42 23.22 -12.96 3.17
C TYR A 42 21.80 -12.99 2.57
N PRO A 43 20.76 -12.90 3.38
CA PRO A 43 20.77 -13.07 4.84
C PRO A 43 21.30 -14.45 5.23
N PHE A 44 21.90 -14.54 6.43
CA PHE A 44 22.48 -15.80 6.90
C PHE A 44 21.37 -16.78 7.29
N VAL A 45 21.25 -17.88 6.56
CA VAL A 45 20.23 -18.93 6.74
C VAL A 45 20.91 -20.28 6.83
N ILE A 46 20.53 -21.08 7.80
CA ILE A 46 21.04 -22.44 7.98
C ILE A 46 19.94 -23.48 7.75
N ARG A 47 20.34 -24.67 7.29
CA ARG A 47 19.46 -25.83 7.14
C ARG A 47 19.99 -26.98 7.96
N LEU A 48 19.12 -27.61 8.74
CA LEU A 48 19.45 -28.78 9.53
C LEU A 48 19.72 -30.01 8.64
N THR A 49 20.68 -30.83 9.05
CA THR A 49 20.99 -32.11 8.36
C THR A 49 20.05 -33.24 8.78
N TYR A 50 19.28 -33.03 9.84
CA TYR A 50 18.29 -33.97 10.38
C TYR A 50 16.89 -33.40 10.30
N GLN A 51 15.88 -34.27 10.38
CA GLN A 51 14.48 -33.89 10.37
C GLN A 51 13.99 -33.63 11.79
N VAL A 52 13.28 -32.54 12.00
CA VAL A 52 12.49 -32.27 13.20
C VAL A 52 11.06 -32.66 12.88
N GLU A 53 10.52 -33.69 13.55
CA GLU A 53 9.23 -34.27 13.21
C GLU A 53 8.05 -33.44 13.72
N ASN A 54 8.12 -32.92 14.94
CA ASN A 54 7.07 -32.13 15.58
C ASN A 54 7.58 -30.76 16.02
N PRO A 55 7.82 -29.84 15.07
CA PRO A 55 8.25 -28.50 15.43
C PRO A 55 7.10 -27.72 16.06
N SER A 56 7.33 -27.11 17.21
CA SER A 56 6.44 -26.10 17.75
C SER A 56 6.74 -24.76 17.06
N PHE A 57 5.70 -24.06 16.62
CA PHE A 57 5.83 -22.75 15.99
C PHE A 57 5.19 -21.68 16.86
N ARG A 58 5.89 -20.56 16.97
CA ARG A 58 5.32 -19.33 17.51
C ARG A 58 4.61 -18.58 16.39
N THR A 59 3.55 -17.87 16.75
CA THR A 59 2.85 -17.02 15.78
C THR A 59 3.81 -16.03 15.16
N THR A 60 4.01 -16.12 13.87
CA THR A 60 4.92 -15.25 13.12
C THR A 60 4.14 -14.53 12.04
N ARG A 61 4.14 -13.20 12.08
CA ARG A 61 3.43 -12.34 11.14
C ARG A 61 4.38 -11.66 10.20
N VAL A 62 4.01 -11.58 8.93
CA VAL A 62 4.66 -10.68 7.95
C VAL A 62 3.73 -9.50 7.73
N SER A 63 4.20 -8.30 8.06
CA SER A 63 3.51 -7.04 7.73
C SER A 63 4.04 -6.49 6.42
N LEU A 64 3.15 -6.00 5.58
CA LEU A 64 3.45 -5.37 4.30
C LEU A 64 2.79 -3.99 4.24
N ASP A 65 3.62 -2.96 4.05
CA ASP A 65 3.21 -1.60 3.71
C ASP A 65 3.13 -1.46 2.18
N ASP A 66 2.09 -0.80 1.67
CA ASP A 66 1.84 -0.60 0.23
C ASP A 66 2.22 0.83 -0.23
N GLY A 67 3.33 1.35 0.25
CA GLY A 67 3.89 2.65 -0.15
C GLY A 67 4.69 2.63 -1.46
N ARG A 68 5.27 3.78 -1.83
CA ARG A 68 6.28 3.89 -2.91
C ARG A 68 7.55 3.13 -2.57
N THR A 69 7.95 3.21 -1.32
CA THR A 69 8.94 2.35 -0.70
C THR A 69 8.16 1.38 0.14
N VAL A 70 8.28 0.11 -0.15
CA VAL A 70 7.54 -0.95 0.54
C VAL A 70 8.33 -1.40 1.74
N GLY A 71 7.74 -1.28 2.92
CA GLY A 71 8.25 -1.84 4.16
C GLY A 71 7.71 -3.25 4.38
N LEU A 72 8.60 -4.21 4.67
CA LEU A 72 8.22 -5.54 5.11
C LEU A 72 8.81 -5.78 6.51
N GLY A 73 7.95 -6.16 7.44
CA GLY A 73 8.35 -6.53 8.79
C GLY A 73 8.01 -8.00 9.06
N VAL A 74 8.92 -8.74 9.67
CA VAL A 74 8.63 -10.07 10.22
C VAL A 74 8.68 -9.97 11.73
N VAL A 75 7.57 -10.27 12.37
CA VAL A 75 7.40 -10.18 13.83
C VAL A 75 6.93 -11.53 14.35
N GLN A 76 7.57 -12.00 15.41
CA GLN A 76 7.18 -13.20 16.12
C GLN A 76 6.61 -12.84 17.49
N GLU A 77 5.47 -13.40 17.81
CA GLU A 77 4.86 -13.26 19.15
C GLU A 77 5.51 -14.21 20.12
N THR A 78 5.89 -13.67 21.26
CA THR A 78 6.36 -14.46 22.41
C THR A 78 5.49 -14.15 23.63
N ALA A 79 5.55 -15.01 24.63
CA ALA A 79 4.76 -14.82 25.87
C ALA A 79 5.06 -13.49 26.60
N VAL A 80 6.21 -12.88 26.35
CA VAL A 80 6.65 -11.66 27.03
C VAL A 80 6.51 -10.42 26.17
N ALA A 81 6.83 -10.53 24.87
CA ALA A 81 6.83 -9.38 23.96
C ALA A 81 6.87 -9.83 22.47
N ASN A 82 6.54 -8.92 21.58
CA ASN A 82 6.72 -9.10 20.15
C ASN A 82 8.18 -8.87 19.76
N VAL A 83 8.77 -9.83 19.07
CA VAL A 83 10.17 -9.78 18.62
C VAL A 83 10.24 -9.55 17.11
N ALA A 84 10.89 -8.46 16.69
CA ALA A 84 11.14 -8.21 15.29
C ALA A 84 12.29 -9.13 14.80
N LEU A 85 11.97 -10.01 13.83
CA LEU A 85 12.91 -10.97 13.24
C LEU A 85 13.62 -10.39 12.02
N ALA A 86 12.92 -9.62 11.21
CA ALA A 86 13.47 -8.99 10.03
C ALA A 86 12.74 -7.68 9.72
N LYS A 87 13.50 -6.72 9.17
CA LYS A 87 12.99 -5.50 8.56
C LYS A 87 13.60 -5.38 7.17
N VAL A 88 12.76 -5.27 6.17
CA VAL A 88 13.17 -5.15 4.76
C VAL A 88 12.52 -3.90 4.19
N GLU A 89 13.32 -3.08 3.54
CA GLU A 89 12.86 -1.94 2.77
C GLU A 89 13.13 -2.22 1.29
N MET A 90 12.09 -2.09 0.47
CA MET A 90 12.16 -2.38 -0.95
C MET A 90 11.66 -1.19 -1.75
N LYS A 91 12.50 -0.67 -2.64
CA LYS A 91 12.09 0.35 -3.61
C LYS A 91 11.38 -0.33 -4.78
N THR A 92 10.16 0.12 -5.08
CA THR A 92 9.45 -0.36 -6.24
C THR A 92 10.02 0.27 -7.52
N ARG A 93 10.03 -0.48 -8.61
CA ARG A 93 10.52 -0.01 -9.92
C ARG A 93 9.55 0.96 -10.63
N GLY A 94 8.52 1.44 -9.95
CA GLY A 94 7.44 2.23 -10.54
C GLY A 94 7.95 3.55 -11.15
N GLU A 95 8.90 4.22 -10.52
CA GLU A 95 9.49 5.46 -11.02
C GLU A 95 10.37 5.20 -12.25
N ASP A 96 11.27 4.22 -12.19
CA ASP A 96 12.13 3.82 -13.31
C ASP A 96 11.30 3.43 -14.54
N ILE A 97 10.24 2.65 -14.34
CA ILE A 97 9.32 2.27 -15.42
C ILE A 97 8.63 3.49 -16.01
N SER A 98 8.16 4.43 -15.17
CA SER A 98 7.52 5.66 -15.62
C SER A 98 8.46 6.50 -16.48
N ASP A 99 9.70 6.68 -16.04
CA ASP A 99 10.68 7.52 -16.73
C ASP A 99 11.16 6.86 -18.03
N ASN A 100 11.37 5.56 -18.03
CA ASN A 100 11.64 4.80 -19.25
C ASN A 100 10.48 4.89 -20.26
N LEU A 101 9.23 4.88 -19.81
CA LEU A 101 8.07 5.05 -20.68
C LEU A 101 7.99 6.49 -21.22
N LYS A 102 8.30 7.51 -20.42
CA LYS A 102 8.38 8.92 -20.88
C LYS A 102 9.46 9.08 -21.94
N ALA A 103 10.67 8.57 -21.70
CA ALA A 103 11.77 8.62 -22.64
C ALA A 103 11.42 7.94 -23.98
N ARG A 104 10.86 6.73 -23.93
CA ARG A 104 10.38 6.01 -25.13
C ARG A 104 9.28 6.78 -25.87
N ARG A 105 8.37 7.43 -25.13
CA ARG A 105 7.32 8.28 -25.71
C ARG A 105 7.91 9.48 -26.44
N ALA A 106 8.88 10.16 -25.84
CA ALA A 106 9.58 11.30 -26.44
C ALA A 106 10.32 10.89 -27.73
N LEU A 107 11.08 9.79 -27.72
CA LEU A 107 11.77 9.25 -28.88
C LEU A 107 10.79 8.89 -30.01
N ARG A 108 9.67 8.24 -29.69
CA ARG A 108 8.64 7.90 -30.70
C ARG A 108 7.97 9.16 -31.26
N ALA A 109 7.73 10.18 -30.43
CA ALA A 109 7.19 11.46 -30.88
C ALA A 109 8.15 12.17 -31.81
N GLY A 110 9.43 12.27 -31.46
CA GLY A 110 10.48 12.86 -32.30
C GLY A 110 10.62 12.17 -33.65
N ARG A 111 10.60 10.81 -33.67
CA ARG A 111 10.63 10.02 -34.92
C ARG A 111 9.40 10.30 -35.79
N ARG A 112 8.20 10.33 -35.21
CA ARG A 112 6.96 10.61 -35.93
C ARG A 112 6.95 12.03 -36.50
N ASN A 113 7.36 13.01 -35.72
CA ASN A 113 7.40 14.40 -36.16
C ASN A 113 8.36 14.59 -37.34
N ARG A 114 9.54 13.95 -37.33
CA ARG A 114 10.47 13.97 -38.47
C ARG A 114 9.87 13.35 -39.73
N LEU A 115 9.25 12.16 -39.60
CA LEU A 115 8.63 11.46 -40.72
C LEU A 115 7.41 12.23 -41.26
N ASN A 116 6.62 12.85 -40.43
CA ASN A 116 5.48 13.67 -40.84
C ASN A 116 5.91 14.95 -41.55
N LYS A 117 6.96 15.63 -41.05
CA LYS A 117 7.55 16.81 -41.66
C LYS A 117 8.09 16.48 -43.07
N GLN A 118 8.75 15.32 -43.26
CA GLN A 118 9.23 14.88 -44.57
C GLN A 118 8.12 14.54 -45.56
N LYS A 119 6.97 14.03 -45.07
CA LYS A 119 5.87 13.57 -45.90
C LYS A 119 4.73 14.57 -46.05
N GLY A 120 4.83 15.79 -45.47
CA GLY A 120 3.78 16.79 -45.52
C GLY A 120 2.41 16.34 -44.94
N ARG A 121 2.41 15.33 -44.06
CA ARG A 121 1.19 14.73 -43.52
C ARG A 121 1.04 15.04 -42.04
N GLU A 122 -0.16 15.40 -41.62
CA GLU A 122 -0.51 15.40 -40.20
C GLU A 122 -0.45 13.99 -39.59
N GLY A 123 0.22 13.87 -38.45
CA GLY A 123 0.45 12.57 -37.83
C GLY A 123 -0.82 11.96 -37.28
N ARG A 124 -1.31 10.90 -37.89
CA ARG A 124 -2.37 10.08 -37.29
C ARG A 124 -1.83 9.33 -36.09
N ILE A 125 -2.35 9.65 -34.91
CA ILE A 125 -2.10 8.89 -33.68
C ILE A 125 -2.92 7.61 -33.76
N LYS A 126 -2.26 6.48 -34.07
CA LYS A 126 -2.90 5.17 -33.93
C LYS A 126 -2.89 4.80 -32.46
N ILE A 127 -4.00 5.00 -31.78
CA ILE A 127 -4.22 4.51 -30.42
C ILE A 127 -4.46 3.00 -30.54
N ARG A 128 -3.48 2.20 -30.11
CA ARG A 128 -3.66 0.75 -29.99
C ARG A 128 -4.31 0.47 -28.64
N TYR A 129 -5.61 0.22 -28.64
CA TYR A 129 -6.29 -0.35 -27.48
C TYR A 129 -5.85 -1.81 -27.32
N ARG A 130 -5.29 -2.12 -26.15
CA ARG A 130 -5.06 -3.50 -25.76
C ARG A 130 -6.34 -4.01 -25.11
N HIS A 131 -7.15 -4.73 -25.89
CA HIS A 131 -8.33 -5.42 -25.34
C HIS A 131 -7.87 -6.59 -24.47
N GLY A 132 -8.59 -6.83 -23.36
CA GLY A 132 -8.52 -8.09 -22.61
C GLY A 132 -7.64 -8.14 -21.36
N GLN A 133 -6.93 -7.08 -20.98
CA GLN A 133 -6.18 -7.08 -19.72
C GLN A 133 -6.84 -6.18 -18.67
N GLU A 134 -7.30 -6.78 -17.59
CA GLU A 134 -7.90 -6.08 -16.46
C GLU A 134 -6.90 -5.13 -15.78
N TYR A 135 -5.66 -5.60 -15.59
CA TYR A 135 -4.60 -4.84 -14.94
C TYR A 135 -3.46 -4.48 -15.90
N PRO A 136 -2.96 -3.23 -15.85
CA PRO A 136 -1.78 -2.82 -16.60
C PRO A 136 -0.54 -3.66 -16.23
N PRO A 137 0.38 -3.92 -17.20
CA PRO A 137 1.60 -4.69 -16.92
C PRO A 137 2.45 -4.11 -15.79
N SER A 138 2.47 -2.77 -15.61
CA SER A 138 3.22 -2.10 -14.55
C SER A 138 2.65 -2.41 -13.16
N ILE A 139 1.34 -2.55 -13.03
CA ILE A 139 0.70 -2.91 -11.77
C ILE A 139 0.94 -4.38 -11.45
N ARG A 140 0.82 -5.26 -12.44
CA ARG A 140 1.15 -6.68 -12.27
C ARG A 140 2.59 -6.86 -11.80
N ALA A 141 3.56 -6.21 -12.45
CA ALA A 141 4.97 -6.29 -12.08
C ALA A 141 5.24 -5.76 -10.67
N ASP A 142 4.54 -4.72 -10.23
CA ASP A 142 4.64 -4.19 -8.88
C ASP A 142 4.11 -5.20 -7.85
N VAL A 143 2.92 -5.75 -8.09
CA VAL A 143 2.32 -6.78 -7.25
C VAL A 143 3.18 -8.04 -7.20
N ASP A 144 3.64 -8.55 -8.34
CA ASP A 144 4.52 -9.73 -8.41
C ASP A 144 5.81 -9.52 -7.61
N THR A 145 6.37 -8.31 -7.63
CA THR A 145 7.56 -7.96 -6.84
C THR A 145 7.28 -8.07 -5.34
N LYS A 146 6.14 -7.55 -4.87
CA LYS A 146 5.70 -7.62 -3.47
C LYS A 146 5.43 -9.06 -3.03
N VAL A 147 4.67 -9.80 -3.83
CA VAL A 147 4.37 -11.22 -3.58
C VAL A 147 5.65 -12.07 -3.50
N ASN A 148 6.59 -11.86 -4.43
CA ASN A 148 7.86 -12.58 -4.41
C ASN A 148 8.70 -12.24 -3.16
N ALA A 149 8.67 -10.99 -2.69
CA ALA A 149 9.36 -10.60 -1.46
C ALA A 149 8.73 -11.30 -0.23
N VAL A 150 7.40 -11.35 -0.13
CA VAL A 150 6.70 -12.08 0.93
C VAL A 150 7.04 -13.58 0.85
N LYS A 151 6.92 -14.21 -0.32
CA LYS A 151 7.26 -15.64 -0.54
C LYS A 151 8.72 -15.94 -0.16
N ARG A 152 9.63 -14.98 -0.37
CA ARG A 152 11.03 -15.13 0.06
C ARG A 152 11.15 -15.14 1.58
N LEU A 153 10.42 -14.28 2.29
CA LEU A 153 10.38 -14.28 3.76
C LEU A 153 9.75 -15.57 4.31
N MET A 154 8.68 -16.06 3.69
CA MET A 154 8.03 -17.32 4.06
C MET A 154 8.92 -18.56 3.88
N ARG A 155 9.94 -18.50 3.03
CA ARG A 155 10.94 -19.56 2.92
C ARG A 155 11.98 -19.53 4.05
N MET A 156 12.13 -18.40 4.72
CA MET A 156 13.10 -18.21 5.80
C MET A 156 12.49 -18.33 7.18
N TYR A 157 11.22 -17.91 7.33
CA TYR A 157 10.50 -17.86 8.61
C TYR A 157 9.19 -18.66 8.55
N PRO A 158 8.77 -19.30 9.65
CA PRO A 158 7.51 -20.05 9.71
C PRO A 158 6.31 -19.09 9.84
N VAL A 159 6.04 -18.36 8.78
CA VAL A 159 4.98 -17.35 8.73
C VAL A 159 3.62 -18.02 8.83
N SER A 160 2.83 -17.62 9.81
CA SER A 160 1.45 -18.08 10.03
C SER A 160 0.41 -17.08 9.54
N GLU A 161 0.77 -15.80 9.42
CA GLU A 161 -0.16 -14.73 9.09
C GLU A 161 0.52 -13.64 8.25
N ILE A 162 -0.21 -13.11 7.26
CA ILE A 162 0.21 -11.97 6.47
C ILE A 162 -0.72 -10.80 6.79
N VAL A 163 -0.13 -9.70 7.27
CA VAL A 163 -0.85 -8.48 7.61
C VAL A 163 -0.55 -7.41 6.58
N LEU A 164 -1.57 -6.97 5.87
CA LEU A 164 -1.46 -5.83 4.97
C LEU A 164 -1.82 -4.56 5.72
N GLU A 165 -1.04 -3.49 5.53
CA GLU A 165 -1.40 -2.18 6.07
C GLU A 165 -2.79 -1.78 5.57
N PRO A 166 -3.73 -1.40 6.47
CA PRO A 166 -5.07 -1.02 6.04
C PRO A 166 -4.98 0.24 5.17
N VAL A 167 -5.61 0.19 4.01
CA VAL A 167 -5.77 1.40 3.18
C VAL A 167 -6.70 2.34 3.88
N LYS A 168 -6.20 3.52 4.15
CA LYS A 168 -6.92 4.51 4.97
C LYS A 168 -8.24 4.94 4.34
N MET A 169 -8.37 5.03 3.02
CA MET A 169 -9.66 5.13 2.32
C MET A 169 -9.57 4.97 0.80
N ASP A 170 -10.40 4.12 0.24
CA ASP A 170 -10.66 4.04 -1.20
C ASP A 170 -11.88 4.88 -1.59
N ILE A 171 -11.64 6.14 -1.98
CA ILE A 171 -12.73 7.06 -2.36
C ILE A 171 -13.48 6.55 -3.60
N PHE A 172 -12.75 6.01 -4.58
CA PHE A 172 -13.36 5.55 -5.81
C PHE A 172 -14.20 4.29 -5.58
N GLY A 173 -13.69 3.31 -4.82
CA GLY A 173 -14.44 2.13 -4.43
C GLY A 173 -15.62 2.45 -3.52
N THR A 174 -15.48 3.46 -2.63
CA THR A 174 -16.60 3.92 -1.79
C THR A 174 -17.74 4.50 -2.62
N LEU A 175 -17.44 5.23 -3.68
CA LEU A 175 -18.44 5.80 -4.60
C LEU A 175 -18.96 4.78 -5.63
N ASN A 176 -18.13 3.79 -5.97
CA ASN A 176 -18.41 2.75 -6.96
C ASN A 176 -17.97 1.37 -6.43
N PRO A 177 -18.78 0.69 -5.62
CA PRO A 177 -18.41 -0.59 -4.98
C PRO A 177 -18.02 -1.69 -5.98
N GLU A 178 -18.53 -1.63 -7.20
CA GLU A 178 -18.26 -2.58 -8.28
C GLU A 178 -16.98 -2.27 -9.07
N ALA A 179 -16.32 -1.15 -8.77
CA ALA A 179 -15.12 -0.75 -9.50
C ALA A 179 -13.96 -1.73 -9.27
N ARG A 180 -13.32 -2.14 -10.35
CA ARG A 180 -12.16 -3.05 -10.35
C ARG A 180 -11.12 -2.58 -11.35
N GLY A 181 -9.88 -3.00 -11.13
CA GLY A 181 -8.76 -2.90 -12.06
C GLY A 181 -8.72 -1.66 -12.94
N LYS A 182 -9.18 -1.79 -14.18
CA LYS A 182 -9.15 -0.73 -15.21
C LYS A 182 -9.96 0.52 -14.86
N ASP A 183 -10.99 0.40 -14.03
CA ASP A 183 -11.88 1.51 -13.70
C ASP A 183 -11.12 2.58 -12.91
N TYR A 184 -10.16 2.17 -12.10
CA TYR A 184 -9.26 3.07 -11.37
C TYR A 184 -8.30 3.86 -12.28
N GLN A 185 -8.07 3.42 -13.52
CA GLN A 185 -7.18 4.13 -14.46
C GLN A 185 -7.75 5.47 -14.90
N ASN A 186 -9.07 5.60 -14.88
CA ASN A 186 -9.77 6.80 -15.31
C ASN A 186 -9.89 7.83 -14.18
N GLY A 187 -9.49 7.48 -12.96
CA GLY A 187 -9.58 8.31 -11.77
C GLY A 187 -11.01 8.52 -11.28
N PRO A 188 -11.18 8.99 -10.04
CA PRO A 188 -12.50 9.16 -9.43
C PRO A 188 -13.42 10.15 -10.17
N ALA A 189 -12.86 10.96 -11.06
CA ALA A 189 -13.63 11.99 -11.78
C ALA A 189 -14.36 11.50 -13.04
N LYS A 190 -13.95 10.37 -13.65
CA LYS A 190 -14.53 9.92 -14.93
C LYS A 190 -15.70 8.95 -14.82
N GLY A 191 -15.87 8.28 -13.67
CA GLY A 191 -16.89 7.24 -13.51
C GLY A 191 -18.32 7.75 -13.32
N ILE A 192 -18.50 8.99 -12.84
CA ILE A 192 -19.80 9.58 -12.56
C ILE A 192 -20.00 10.72 -13.55
N LYS A 193 -20.71 10.48 -14.62
CA LYS A 193 -20.87 11.43 -15.73
C LYS A 193 -21.73 12.64 -15.42
N THR A 194 -22.53 12.61 -14.34
CA THR A 194 -23.59 13.56 -14.05
C THR A 194 -23.25 14.62 -13.00
N GLU A 195 -22.18 14.44 -12.21
CA GLU A 195 -21.88 15.37 -11.11
C GLU A 195 -20.56 16.13 -11.27
N SER A 196 -20.51 17.35 -10.75
CA SER A 196 -19.29 18.16 -10.74
C SER A 196 -18.20 17.54 -9.84
N ALA A 197 -16.93 17.86 -10.09
CA ALA A 197 -15.81 17.36 -9.26
C ALA A 197 -15.94 17.78 -7.77
N ASN A 198 -16.61 18.91 -7.50
CA ASN A 198 -16.86 19.36 -6.14
C ASN A 198 -17.93 18.53 -5.42
N GLN A 199 -19.01 18.16 -6.13
CA GLN A 199 -20.06 17.29 -5.58
C GLN A 199 -19.49 15.90 -5.25
N LYS A 200 -18.72 15.31 -6.15
CA LYS A 200 -18.06 14.03 -5.93
C LYS A 200 -17.16 14.05 -4.69
N ARG A 201 -16.37 15.12 -4.54
CA ARG A 201 -15.52 15.29 -3.35
C ARG A 201 -16.37 15.42 -2.08
N ARG A 202 -17.43 16.22 -2.11
CA ARG A 202 -18.36 16.39 -1.00
C ARG A 202 -18.94 15.04 -0.56
N LEU A 203 -19.46 14.24 -1.49
CA LEU A 203 -20.00 12.92 -1.22
C LEU A 203 -18.98 11.95 -0.65
N ALA A 204 -17.76 11.99 -1.17
CA ALA A 204 -16.68 11.14 -0.66
C ALA A 204 -16.32 11.47 0.79
N ILE A 205 -16.20 12.75 1.14
CA ILE A 205 -15.94 13.20 2.50
C ILE A 205 -17.10 12.82 3.43
N LEU A 206 -18.33 13.06 3.01
CA LEU A 206 -19.52 12.73 3.77
C LEU A 206 -19.60 11.22 4.09
N LYS A 207 -19.38 10.36 3.10
CA LYS A 207 -19.33 8.91 3.31
C LYS A 207 -18.17 8.47 4.18
N ARG A 208 -16.99 9.08 4.04
CA ARG A 208 -15.83 8.82 4.90
C ARG A 208 -16.17 9.08 6.37
N ASP A 209 -16.85 10.18 6.63
CA ASP A 209 -17.21 10.63 7.98
C ASP A 209 -18.47 9.91 8.50
N GLY A 210 -18.92 8.85 7.82
CA GLY A 210 -20.05 8.02 8.22
C GLY A 210 -21.40 8.74 8.17
N ASN A 211 -21.53 9.79 7.34
CA ASN A 211 -22.69 10.67 7.27
C ASN A 211 -23.02 11.31 8.64
N ARG A 212 -21.99 11.67 9.38
CA ARG A 212 -22.10 12.30 10.71
C ARG A 212 -21.28 13.58 10.80
N CYS A 213 -21.77 14.52 11.60
CA CYS A 213 -21.01 15.70 11.97
C CYS A 213 -19.82 15.30 12.83
N LEU A 214 -18.62 15.71 12.47
CA LEU A 214 -17.40 15.38 13.23
C LEU A 214 -17.29 16.09 14.58
N CYS A 215 -18.09 17.14 14.80
CA CYS A 215 -18.10 17.89 16.04
C CYS A 215 -19.12 17.34 17.05
N CYS A 216 -20.40 17.25 16.66
CA CYS A 216 -21.49 16.83 17.57
C CYS A 216 -21.93 15.37 17.38
N GLY A 217 -21.46 14.68 16.32
CA GLY A 217 -21.86 13.31 16.01
C GLY A 217 -23.26 13.18 15.37
N ASP A 218 -24.00 14.27 15.22
CA ASP A 218 -25.34 14.23 14.65
C ASP A 218 -25.33 13.72 13.20
N PRO A 219 -26.34 12.97 12.75
CA PRO A 219 -26.45 12.52 11.38
C PRO A 219 -26.63 13.71 10.44
N VAL A 220 -25.95 13.66 9.29
CA VAL A 220 -26.04 14.69 8.25
C VAL A 220 -26.29 14.04 6.89
N THR A 221 -26.96 14.79 6.02
CA THR A 221 -27.27 14.39 4.64
C THR A 221 -26.40 15.17 3.64
N ALA A 222 -26.45 14.79 2.38
CA ALA A 222 -25.79 15.55 1.33
C ALA A 222 -26.30 16.99 1.19
N GLU A 223 -27.49 17.29 1.67
CA GLU A 223 -28.11 18.61 1.58
C GLU A 223 -27.69 19.55 2.71
N ASN A 224 -27.66 19.03 3.96
CA ASN A 224 -27.40 19.83 5.17
C ASN A 224 -25.94 19.72 5.70
N ALA A 225 -25.08 18.90 5.09
CA ALA A 225 -23.69 18.79 5.46
C ALA A 225 -22.87 19.97 4.94
N HIS A 226 -21.96 20.48 5.74
CA HIS A 226 -20.96 21.48 5.36
C HIS A 226 -19.57 20.86 5.39
N ILE A 227 -18.81 21.04 4.29
CA ILE A 227 -17.42 20.56 4.23
C ILE A 227 -16.50 21.67 4.73
N HIS A 228 -16.02 21.50 5.95
CA HIS A 228 -15.11 22.42 6.60
C HIS A 228 -13.65 22.12 6.25
N HIS A 229 -12.84 23.19 6.13
CA HIS A 229 -11.39 23.06 5.94
C HIS A 229 -10.71 23.23 7.30
N PHE A 230 -10.08 22.19 7.83
CA PHE A 230 -9.36 22.26 9.11
C PHE A 230 -8.20 23.27 9.06
N VAL A 231 -7.54 23.37 7.92
CA VAL A 231 -6.62 24.48 7.61
C VAL A 231 -7.37 25.46 6.72
N GLN A 232 -7.68 26.64 7.24
CA GLN A 232 -8.40 27.66 6.50
C GLN A 232 -7.60 28.09 5.25
N ARG A 233 -8.30 28.42 4.17
CA ARG A 233 -7.64 28.83 2.89
C ARG A 233 -6.71 30.03 3.06
N LYS A 234 -7.05 30.98 3.92
CA LYS A 234 -6.22 32.16 4.25
C LYS A 234 -4.89 31.77 4.90
N HIS A 235 -4.80 30.58 5.51
CA HIS A 235 -3.61 30.02 6.12
C HIS A 235 -2.95 28.91 5.27
N GLY A 236 -3.17 28.92 3.96
CA GLY A 236 -2.57 27.95 3.04
C GLY A 236 -3.31 26.61 2.89
N GLY A 237 -4.52 26.49 3.41
CA GLY A 237 -5.36 25.31 3.27
C GLY A 237 -5.69 25.02 1.81
N THR A 238 -5.55 23.77 1.41
CA THR A 238 -5.81 23.27 0.06
C THR A 238 -7.10 22.47 0.01
N LYS A 239 -7.55 22.12 -1.20
CA LYS A 239 -8.72 21.24 -1.40
C LYS A 239 -8.38 19.74 -1.22
N ARG A 240 -7.47 19.40 -0.32
CA ARG A 240 -7.12 18.01 -0.04
C ARG A 240 -8.18 17.38 0.85
N TYR A 241 -8.44 16.10 0.67
CA TYR A 241 -9.45 15.36 1.45
C TYR A 241 -9.07 15.18 2.91
N ASP A 242 -7.78 15.07 3.20
CA ASP A 242 -7.22 14.87 4.54
C ASP A 242 -7.35 16.07 5.46
N ILE A 243 -7.53 17.27 4.91
CA ILE A 243 -7.69 18.52 5.65
C ILE A 243 -9.12 19.08 5.58
N GLN A 244 -10.08 18.26 5.19
CA GLN A 244 -11.49 18.61 5.10
C GLN A 244 -12.34 17.61 5.89
N GLY A 245 -13.42 18.06 6.51
CA GLY A 245 -14.33 17.20 7.25
C GLY A 245 -15.76 17.68 7.20
N THR A 246 -16.67 16.79 7.57
CA THR A 246 -18.12 17.02 7.55
C THR A 246 -18.59 17.65 8.86
N LEU A 247 -19.25 18.78 8.79
CA LEU A 247 -19.96 19.43 9.90
C LEU A 247 -21.42 19.63 9.57
N CYS A 248 -22.29 19.66 10.58
CA CYS A 248 -23.65 20.16 10.41
C CYS A 248 -23.62 21.69 10.37
N GLU A 249 -24.69 22.30 9.91
CA GLU A 249 -24.81 23.77 9.77
C GLU A 249 -24.51 24.49 11.09
N ARG A 250 -25.09 24.03 12.19
CA ARG A 250 -24.89 24.60 13.52
C ARG A 250 -23.41 24.60 13.93
N CYS A 251 -22.75 23.46 13.86
CA CYS A 251 -21.32 23.36 14.24
C CYS A 251 -20.42 24.11 13.26
N HIS A 252 -20.74 24.12 11.97
CA HIS A 252 -19.97 24.88 11.00
C HIS A 252 -20.05 26.39 11.24
N THR A 253 -21.21 26.91 11.62
CA THR A 253 -21.40 28.32 11.98
C THR A 253 -20.64 28.65 13.25
N SER A 254 -20.73 27.83 14.31
CA SER A 254 -20.01 28.05 15.57
C SER A 254 -18.49 28.06 15.38
N VAL A 255 -17.94 27.13 14.58
CA VAL A 255 -16.51 27.11 14.28
C VAL A 255 -16.04 28.35 13.51
N LEU A 256 -16.91 28.94 12.67
CA LEU A 256 -16.57 30.14 11.92
C LEU A 256 -16.64 31.42 12.77
N THR A 257 -17.56 31.47 13.76
CA THR A 257 -17.85 32.67 14.57
C THR A 257 -17.00 32.74 15.84
N GLU A 258 -16.68 31.59 16.44
CA GLU A 258 -16.08 31.53 17.78
C GLU A 258 -14.55 31.25 17.76
N ASP A 259 -13.96 31.17 16.57
CA ASP A 259 -12.54 30.80 16.40
C ASP A 259 -12.17 29.48 17.15
N LEU A 260 -13.19 28.65 17.41
CA LEU A 260 -13.04 27.34 18.01
C LEU A 260 -12.22 26.49 17.04
N ALA A 261 -10.93 26.39 17.35
CA ALA A 261 -10.09 25.38 16.77
C ALA A 261 -10.71 24.04 17.17
N VAL A 262 -11.52 23.45 16.31
CA VAL A 262 -11.94 22.07 16.49
C VAL A 262 -10.64 21.30 16.49
N ALA A 263 -10.25 20.82 17.67
CA ALA A 263 -9.04 20.03 17.86
C ALA A 263 -9.24 18.69 17.15
N PHE A 264 -9.07 18.70 15.84
CA PHE A 264 -8.98 17.48 15.08
C PHE A 264 -7.54 17.02 15.15
N ASP A 265 -7.36 15.85 15.70
CA ASP A 265 -6.12 15.11 15.52
C ASP A 265 -6.02 14.72 14.02
N VAL A 266 -5.35 15.59 13.26
CA VAL A 266 -5.14 15.40 11.82
C VAL A 266 -4.39 14.09 11.54
N ASP A 267 -3.62 13.61 12.50
CA ASP A 267 -2.84 12.38 12.38
C ASP A 267 -3.71 11.13 12.58
N SER A 268 -4.81 11.23 13.32
CA SER A 268 -5.78 10.14 13.48
C SER A 268 -6.68 9.97 12.26
N TYR A 269 -6.75 10.99 11.38
CA TYR A 269 -7.57 10.92 10.17
C TYR A 269 -6.88 10.11 9.08
N PRO A 270 -7.60 9.15 8.50
CA PRO A 270 -7.08 8.41 7.36
C PRO A 270 -6.74 9.38 6.22
N SER A 271 -5.47 9.47 5.87
CA SER A 271 -5.02 10.27 4.73
C SER A 271 -5.73 9.79 3.47
N ILE A 272 -6.66 10.61 2.96
CA ILE A 272 -7.39 10.33 1.73
C ILE A 272 -6.53 10.74 0.53
N ARG A 273 -5.36 10.21 0.44
CA ARG A 273 -4.65 10.23 -0.83
C ARG A 273 -5.28 9.15 -1.68
N ALA A 274 -6.19 9.56 -2.55
CA ALA A 274 -6.73 8.68 -3.58
C ALA A 274 -5.60 8.19 -4.46
N ALA A 275 -4.92 7.20 -4.00
CA ALA A 275 -3.90 6.51 -4.73
C ALA A 275 -4.57 5.50 -5.66
N GLY A 276 -5.33 6.00 -6.65
CA GLY A 276 -6.04 5.14 -7.61
C GLY A 276 -5.13 4.06 -8.21
N ARG A 277 -3.83 4.33 -8.31
CA ARG A 277 -2.85 3.34 -8.74
C ARG A 277 -2.54 2.30 -7.65
N ALA A 278 -2.40 2.72 -6.40
CA ALA A 278 -2.19 1.79 -5.28
C ALA A 278 -3.41 0.89 -5.10
N MET A 279 -4.62 1.46 -5.20
CA MET A 279 -5.85 0.69 -5.09
C MET A 279 -6.05 -0.31 -6.23
N GLN A 280 -5.63 0.02 -7.46
CA GLN A 280 -5.63 -0.97 -8.54
C GLN A 280 -4.80 -2.21 -8.21
N GLY A 281 -3.62 -2.00 -7.64
CA GLY A 281 -2.72 -3.08 -7.24
C GLY A 281 -3.20 -3.83 -6.00
N ARG A 282 -3.93 -3.17 -5.11
CA ARG A 282 -4.33 -3.70 -3.81
C ARG A 282 -5.16 -4.97 -3.93
N TYR A 283 -6.24 -4.93 -4.68
CA TYR A 283 -7.11 -6.10 -4.89
C TYR A 283 -6.36 -7.26 -5.54
N LEU A 284 -5.49 -6.98 -6.51
CA LEU A 284 -4.66 -8.00 -7.13
C LEU A 284 -3.63 -8.57 -6.14
N LEU A 285 -3.07 -7.73 -5.26
CA LEU A 285 -2.13 -8.15 -4.23
C LEU A 285 -2.81 -9.08 -3.21
N GLU A 286 -3.99 -8.70 -2.73
CA GLU A 286 -4.79 -9.51 -1.80
C GLU A 286 -5.11 -10.88 -2.41
N GLN A 287 -5.61 -10.90 -3.65
CA GLN A 287 -5.89 -12.14 -4.36
C GLN A 287 -4.65 -13.04 -4.47
N ARG A 288 -3.51 -12.48 -4.89
CA ARG A 288 -2.25 -13.22 -5.08
C ARG A 288 -1.58 -13.69 -3.79
N LEU A 289 -1.89 -13.09 -2.65
CA LEU A 289 -1.39 -13.53 -1.34
C LEU A 289 -2.27 -14.62 -0.74
N CYS A 290 -3.54 -14.75 -1.18
CA CYS A 290 -4.43 -15.83 -0.79
C CYS A 290 -4.22 -17.11 -1.64
N GLU A 291 -3.60 -17.01 -2.82
CA GLU A 291 -3.16 -18.14 -3.67
C GLU A 291 -1.87 -18.80 -3.12
#